data_0fd43d3a73ad911d8ef6dd32e38df3c2
#
_entry.id   0fd43d3a73ad911d8ef6dd32e38df3c2
#
_cell.length_a   1.000
_cell.length_b   1.000
_cell.length_c   1.000
_cell.angle_alpha   90.00
_cell.angle_beta   90.00
_cell.angle_gamma   90.00
#
_symmetry.space_group_name_H-M   'P 1'
#
loop_
_entity.id
_entity.type
_entity.pdbx_description
1 polymer ?
#
loop_
_entity_poly.entity_id
_entity_poly.type
_entity_poly.pdbx_seq_one_letter_code
_entity_poly.pdbx_strand_id
1 'polypeptide(L)'
;MVKLNNRIGVIVDSFRLPIREGLLKAKEVGAQGVQMYAVSGELDPDHLDAEQRAELKQYIVDLGLEISALCGDLGGHGFQDKHENEWKIKKSKDIMQLAKDLGTSIVTTHIGIIPEDENDPIYQTMLEACEELGQFATSLDAYFAIETGPETSQTLKRFLDKLSTDGVSVNFDPANMVMVTKDDPVAGVKLLRNYIVHTHVKDGIQLQQTNPKDVYGYLGYDSGTSHDKIEEMVENGDFFRELPLGQGDVNFELYFSALHEIGYNGYLTIEREVRSNPEKDIREAVQFIEMFK
;
A
#
# COMPACT_ATOMS: atom_id res chain seq x y z
N MET A 1 -15.79 -20.16 -10.47
CA MET A 1 -15.28 -19.26 -9.40
C MET A 1 -14.24 -19.98 -8.58
N VAL A 2 -13.05 -19.42 -8.46
CA VAL A 2 -12.02 -19.90 -7.53
C VAL A 2 -12.51 -19.61 -6.11
N LYS A 3 -12.36 -20.58 -5.21
CA LYS A 3 -12.64 -20.35 -3.78
C LYS A 3 -11.39 -19.82 -3.11
N LEU A 4 -11.50 -18.65 -2.50
CA LEU A 4 -10.43 -18.01 -1.75
C LEU A 4 -10.35 -18.56 -0.32
N ASN A 5 -9.14 -18.85 0.14
CA ASN A 5 -8.87 -19.19 1.54
C ASN A 5 -8.15 -18.05 2.27
N ASN A 6 -7.93 -16.92 1.59
CA ASN A 6 -7.24 -15.77 2.15
C ASN A 6 -8.01 -15.16 3.32
N ARG A 7 -7.29 -14.67 4.30
CA ARG A 7 -7.86 -13.91 5.42
C ARG A 7 -8.17 -12.48 4.95
N ILE A 8 -9.22 -11.87 5.53
CA ILE A 8 -9.60 -10.49 5.23
C ILE A 8 -8.86 -9.57 6.20
N GLY A 9 -8.16 -8.59 5.64
CA GLY A 9 -7.56 -7.48 6.35
C GLY A 9 -8.32 -6.18 6.11
N VAL A 10 -8.03 -5.17 6.93
CA VAL A 10 -8.54 -3.81 6.73
C VAL A 10 -7.50 -2.78 7.18
N ILE A 11 -7.41 -1.67 6.47
CA ILE A 11 -6.64 -0.51 6.94
C ILE A 11 -7.44 0.17 8.05
N VAL A 12 -6.89 0.22 9.26
CA VAL A 12 -7.57 0.78 10.44
C VAL A 12 -7.85 2.27 10.25
N ASP A 13 -6.92 2.98 9.65
CA ASP A 13 -7.02 4.43 9.39
C ASP A 13 -8.17 4.77 8.44
N SER A 14 -8.63 3.82 7.62
CA SER A 14 -9.82 3.98 6.77
C SER A 14 -11.09 4.24 7.57
N PHE A 15 -11.17 3.82 8.84
CA PHE A 15 -12.32 4.14 9.71
C PHE A 15 -12.34 5.61 10.18
N ARG A 16 -11.21 6.33 10.06
CA ARG A 16 -11.05 7.73 10.54
C ARG A 16 -11.37 7.90 12.03
N LEU A 17 -10.97 6.93 12.83
CA LEU A 17 -11.14 6.87 14.28
C LEU A 17 -9.76 6.78 14.95
N PRO A 18 -9.67 7.12 16.26
CA PRO A 18 -8.50 6.77 17.06
C PRO A 18 -8.19 5.27 16.94
N ILE A 19 -6.91 4.90 17.01
CA ILE A 19 -6.45 3.56 16.65
C ILE A 19 -7.18 2.44 17.40
N ARG A 20 -7.38 2.58 18.70
CA ARG A 20 -8.04 1.54 19.50
C ARG A 20 -9.52 1.38 19.14
N GLU A 21 -10.21 2.47 18.80
CA GLU A 21 -11.59 2.44 18.30
C GLU A 21 -11.66 1.83 16.90
N GLY A 22 -10.72 2.18 16.01
CA GLY A 22 -10.61 1.58 14.68
C GLY A 22 -10.34 0.08 14.73
N LEU A 23 -9.50 -0.40 15.66
CA LEU A 23 -9.25 -1.81 15.89
C LEU A 23 -10.52 -2.56 16.34
N LEU A 24 -11.31 -1.95 17.23
CA LEU A 24 -12.61 -2.53 17.61
C LEU A 24 -13.55 -2.61 16.40
N LYS A 25 -13.58 -1.57 15.55
CA LYS A 25 -14.38 -1.58 14.33
C LYS A 25 -13.89 -2.62 13.31
N ALA A 26 -12.60 -2.82 13.17
CA ALA A 26 -12.03 -3.87 12.33
C ALA A 26 -12.56 -5.25 12.77
N LYS A 27 -12.53 -5.55 14.07
CA LYS A 27 -13.12 -6.76 14.63
C LYS A 27 -14.64 -6.86 14.36
N GLU A 28 -15.40 -5.77 14.60
CA GLU A 28 -16.85 -5.74 14.41
C GLU A 28 -17.30 -5.99 12.96
N VAL A 29 -16.52 -5.55 11.97
CA VAL A 29 -16.80 -5.81 10.55
C VAL A 29 -16.39 -7.21 10.10
N GLY A 30 -15.67 -7.99 10.96
CA GLY A 30 -15.25 -9.35 10.66
C GLY A 30 -13.87 -9.47 10.04
N ALA A 31 -13.04 -8.44 10.11
CA ALA A 31 -11.64 -8.52 9.70
C ALA A 31 -10.86 -9.51 10.61
N GLN A 32 -9.87 -10.16 10.03
CA GLN A 32 -8.96 -11.09 10.71
C GLN A 32 -7.55 -10.49 10.83
N GLY A 33 -7.24 -9.51 9.97
CA GLY A 33 -5.98 -8.77 9.98
C GLY A 33 -6.19 -7.28 9.88
N VAL A 34 -5.17 -6.53 10.29
CA VAL A 34 -5.17 -5.06 10.22
C VAL A 34 -3.86 -4.54 9.65
N GLN A 35 -3.98 -3.51 8.83
CA GLN A 35 -2.87 -2.66 8.43
C GLN A 35 -3.05 -1.30 9.08
N MET A 36 -1.96 -0.65 9.50
CA MET A 36 -2.00 0.60 10.24
C MET A 36 -0.89 1.54 9.77
N TYR A 37 -1.16 2.85 9.73
CA TYR A 37 -0.16 3.86 9.42
C TYR A 37 0.79 4.05 10.61
N ALA A 38 2.09 3.98 10.34
CA ALA A 38 3.16 4.11 11.34
C ALA A 38 4.07 5.33 11.13
N VAL A 39 3.61 6.30 10.36
CA VAL A 39 4.41 7.48 9.95
C VAL A 39 4.24 8.67 10.89
N SER A 40 3.20 8.66 11.71
CA SER A 40 2.87 9.75 12.63
C SER A 40 1.93 9.27 13.75
N GLY A 41 1.62 10.16 14.70
CA GLY A 41 0.63 9.90 15.76
C GLY A 41 1.09 8.86 16.77
N GLU A 42 0.13 8.02 17.20
CA GLU A 42 0.37 7.03 18.26
C GLU A 42 1.29 5.87 17.82
N LEU A 43 1.33 5.57 16.51
CA LEU A 43 2.15 4.49 15.95
C LEU A 43 3.49 4.96 15.38
N ASP A 44 3.81 6.23 15.54
CA ASP A 44 5.15 6.70 15.18
C ASP A 44 6.20 5.96 16.02
N PRO A 45 7.22 5.33 15.40
CA PRO A 45 8.27 4.61 16.14
C PRO A 45 8.96 5.46 17.22
N ASP A 46 9.02 6.78 17.02
CA ASP A 46 9.64 7.72 17.96
C ASP A 46 8.78 7.96 19.22
N HIS A 47 7.50 7.60 19.16
CA HIS A 47 6.53 7.78 20.25
C HIS A 47 6.24 6.51 21.05
N LEU A 48 6.72 5.35 20.61
CA LEU A 48 6.46 4.07 21.24
C LEU A 48 7.73 3.46 21.81
N ASP A 49 7.80 3.36 23.11
CA ASP A 49 8.80 2.54 23.78
C ASP A 49 8.47 1.03 23.69
N ALA A 50 9.39 0.20 24.18
CA ALA A 50 9.26 -1.26 24.09
C ALA A 50 8.04 -1.80 24.86
N GLU A 51 7.67 -1.19 25.99
CA GLU A 51 6.53 -1.59 26.81
C GLU A 51 5.23 -1.25 26.07
N GLN A 52 5.11 -0.05 25.53
CA GLN A 52 3.95 0.40 24.75
C GLN A 52 3.75 -0.44 23.48
N ARG A 53 4.84 -0.84 22.77
CA ARG A 53 4.77 -1.77 21.64
C ARG A 53 4.21 -3.13 22.06
N ALA A 54 4.69 -3.66 23.18
CA ALA A 54 4.20 -4.95 23.71
C ALA A 54 2.73 -4.86 24.14
N GLU A 55 2.31 -3.79 24.80
CA GLU A 55 0.92 -3.56 25.18
C GLU A 55 -0.01 -3.46 23.96
N LEU A 56 0.38 -2.70 22.95
CA LEU A 56 -0.42 -2.58 21.72
C LEU A 56 -0.56 -3.93 21.00
N LYS A 57 0.56 -4.66 20.86
CA LYS A 57 0.55 -6.01 20.29
C LYS A 57 -0.41 -6.92 21.04
N GLN A 58 -0.32 -6.95 22.38
CA GLN A 58 -1.19 -7.77 23.19
C GLN A 58 -2.66 -7.38 23.03
N TYR A 59 -2.96 -6.08 23.01
CA TYR A 59 -4.31 -5.59 22.78
C TYR A 59 -4.90 -6.08 21.45
N ILE A 60 -4.12 -6.03 20.36
CA ILE A 60 -4.55 -6.51 19.04
C ILE A 60 -4.81 -8.03 19.08
N VAL A 61 -3.92 -8.79 19.71
CA VAL A 61 -4.08 -10.25 19.90
C VAL A 61 -5.32 -10.58 20.73
N ASP A 62 -5.59 -9.83 21.80
CA ASP A 62 -6.78 -10.03 22.65
C ASP A 62 -8.09 -9.73 21.91
N LEU A 63 -8.04 -8.89 20.89
CA LEU A 63 -9.16 -8.68 19.96
C LEU A 63 -9.34 -9.86 18.98
N GLY A 64 -8.39 -10.78 18.89
CA GLY A 64 -8.37 -11.87 17.91
C GLY A 64 -7.96 -11.41 16.53
N LEU A 65 -7.21 -10.30 16.43
CA LEU A 65 -6.69 -9.73 15.19
C LEU A 65 -5.19 -10.02 15.06
N GLU A 66 -4.71 -10.04 13.82
CA GLU A 66 -3.28 -10.07 13.49
C GLU A 66 -2.89 -8.79 12.72
N ILE A 67 -1.63 -8.38 12.81
CA ILE A 67 -1.14 -7.24 12.02
C ILE A 67 -0.66 -7.79 10.68
N SER A 68 -1.36 -7.44 9.59
CA SER A 68 -0.99 -7.86 8.23
C SER A 68 0.20 -7.07 7.69
N ALA A 69 0.24 -5.77 7.96
CA ALA A 69 1.32 -4.86 7.56
C ALA A 69 1.29 -3.57 8.39
N LEU A 70 2.38 -2.81 8.36
CA LEU A 70 2.37 -1.38 8.68
C LEU A 70 2.49 -0.57 7.40
N CYS A 71 1.86 0.62 7.36
CA CYS A 71 2.09 1.58 6.30
C CYS A 71 3.17 2.57 6.73
N GLY A 72 4.24 2.63 5.95
CA GLY A 72 5.39 3.49 6.14
C GLY A 72 5.55 4.55 5.04
N ASP A 73 4.45 4.98 4.42
CA ASP A 73 4.48 6.00 3.38
C ASP A 73 4.76 7.39 3.98
N LEU A 74 5.97 7.88 3.74
CA LEU A 74 6.44 9.18 4.24
C LEU A 74 6.03 10.35 3.36
N GLY A 75 5.27 10.09 2.30
CA GLY A 75 4.72 11.12 1.41
C GLY A 75 5.75 11.88 0.57
N GLY A 76 5.30 13.04 0.06
CA GLY A 76 6.09 13.89 -0.82
C GLY A 76 6.45 13.19 -2.13
N HIS A 77 7.68 13.40 -2.63
CA HIS A 77 8.17 12.73 -3.85
C HIS A 77 8.77 11.33 -3.58
N GLY A 78 8.39 10.68 -2.46
CA GLY A 78 8.97 9.41 -2.08
C GLY A 78 10.49 9.50 -1.91
N PHE A 79 11.24 8.66 -2.61
CA PHE A 79 12.71 8.59 -2.54
C PHE A 79 13.42 9.23 -3.75
N GLN A 80 12.76 10.16 -4.45
CA GLN A 80 13.33 10.85 -5.60
C GLN A 80 14.38 11.90 -5.24
N ASP A 81 14.33 12.48 -4.03
CA ASP A 81 15.25 13.52 -3.56
C ASP A 81 16.33 12.93 -2.65
N LYS A 82 17.57 12.97 -3.15
CA LYS A 82 18.73 12.48 -2.39
C LYS A 82 18.92 13.21 -1.05
N HIS A 83 18.52 14.48 -0.94
CA HIS A 83 18.66 15.25 0.30
C HIS A 83 17.64 14.84 1.36
N GLU A 84 16.47 14.37 0.93
CA GLU A 84 15.45 13.83 1.86
C GLU A 84 15.70 12.36 2.22
N ASN A 85 16.40 11.61 1.39
CA ASN A 85 16.57 10.17 1.55
C ASN A 85 17.28 9.79 2.85
N GLU A 86 18.17 10.63 3.38
CA GLU A 86 18.87 10.32 4.65
C GLU A 86 17.86 10.10 5.80
N TRP A 87 16.94 11.05 5.99
CA TRP A 87 15.95 10.93 7.06
C TRP A 87 14.84 9.91 6.73
N LYS A 88 14.43 9.83 5.47
CA LYS A 88 13.40 8.87 5.03
C LYS A 88 13.86 7.42 5.18
N ILE A 89 15.08 7.12 4.78
CA ILE A 89 15.68 5.79 4.95
C ILE A 89 15.76 5.45 6.44
N LYS A 90 16.25 6.37 7.27
CA LYS A 90 16.30 6.14 8.72
C LYS A 90 14.92 5.84 9.28
N LYS A 91 13.92 6.68 8.97
CA LYS A 91 12.54 6.52 9.46
C LYS A 91 11.92 5.22 8.98
N SER A 92 12.12 4.84 7.71
CA SER A 92 11.63 3.58 7.18
C SER A 92 12.24 2.37 7.88
N LYS A 93 13.53 2.42 8.25
CA LYS A 93 14.19 1.39 9.06
C LYS A 93 13.57 1.29 10.46
N ASP A 94 13.29 2.43 11.09
CA ASP A 94 12.64 2.47 12.41
C ASP A 94 11.22 1.87 12.34
N ILE A 95 10.47 2.14 11.26
CA ILE A 95 9.14 1.54 11.03
C ILE A 95 9.25 0.03 10.76
N MET A 96 10.25 -0.44 10.00
CA MET A 96 10.46 -1.88 9.79
C MET A 96 10.80 -2.59 11.11
N GLN A 97 11.58 -1.96 11.98
CA GLN A 97 11.84 -2.49 13.31
C GLN A 97 10.56 -2.55 14.16
N LEU A 98 9.75 -1.48 14.14
CA LEU A 98 8.45 -1.46 14.80
C LEU A 98 7.53 -2.59 14.28
N ALA A 99 7.49 -2.82 12.98
CA ALA A 99 6.72 -3.92 12.39
C ALA A 99 7.12 -5.28 12.97
N LYS A 100 8.41 -5.55 13.09
CA LYS A 100 8.92 -6.79 13.72
C LYS A 100 8.54 -6.90 15.19
N ASP A 101 8.65 -5.82 15.95
CA ASP A 101 8.29 -5.80 17.38
C ASP A 101 6.78 -6.07 17.56
N LEU A 102 5.96 -5.51 16.70
CA LEU A 102 4.51 -5.73 16.70
C LEU A 102 4.10 -7.10 16.14
N GLY A 103 4.94 -7.78 15.37
CA GLY A 103 4.73 -9.16 14.91
C GLY A 103 4.31 -9.30 13.46
N THR A 104 4.52 -8.27 12.63
CA THR A 104 4.45 -8.37 11.17
C THR A 104 5.84 -8.22 10.55
N SER A 105 5.99 -8.69 9.31
CA SER A 105 7.23 -8.54 8.53
C SER A 105 7.04 -7.66 7.30
N ILE A 106 5.91 -6.96 7.16
CA ILE A 106 5.59 -6.20 5.94
C ILE A 106 5.40 -4.73 6.31
N VAL A 107 6.13 -3.86 5.61
CA VAL A 107 5.92 -2.41 5.60
C VAL A 107 5.57 -1.98 4.19
N THR A 108 4.35 -1.49 3.99
CA THR A 108 3.88 -0.98 2.69
C THR A 108 4.23 0.50 2.55
N THR A 109 4.47 0.95 1.34
CA THR A 109 4.87 2.34 1.07
C THR A 109 4.74 2.71 -0.40
N HIS A 110 4.52 4.00 -0.68
CA HIS A 110 4.86 4.57 -1.97
C HIS A 110 6.32 5.06 -1.95
N ILE A 111 6.99 4.96 -3.07
CA ILE A 111 8.38 5.43 -3.21
C ILE A 111 8.52 6.64 -4.14
N GLY A 112 7.40 7.20 -4.61
CA GLY A 112 7.34 8.16 -5.70
C GLY A 112 7.30 7.45 -7.07
N ILE A 113 7.12 8.23 -8.13
CA ILE A 113 7.04 7.69 -9.50
C ILE A 113 8.42 7.23 -9.97
N ILE A 114 8.54 5.99 -10.37
CA ILE A 114 9.76 5.43 -10.97
C ILE A 114 9.88 5.95 -12.41
N PRO A 115 10.98 6.62 -12.79
CA PRO A 115 11.22 7.02 -14.18
C PRO A 115 11.24 5.82 -15.13
N GLU A 116 10.68 5.99 -16.33
CA GLU A 116 10.79 4.97 -17.39
C GLU A 116 12.21 4.86 -17.97
N ASP A 117 12.95 5.98 -18.00
CA ASP A 117 14.35 6.02 -18.45
C ASP A 117 15.28 5.66 -17.28
N GLU A 118 15.93 4.52 -17.38
CA GLU A 118 16.90 4.04 -16.38
C GLU A 118 18.14 4.97 -16.26
N ASN A 119 18.38 5.86 -17.24
CA ASN A 119 19.46 6.85 -17.18
C ASN A 119 19.05 8.15 -16.46
N ASP A 120 17.79 8.30 -16.09
CA ASP A 120 17.34 9.44 -15.28
C ASP A 120 18.07 9.42 -13.93
N PRO A 121 18.69 10.54 -13.49
CA PRO A 121 19.36 10.63 -12.19
C PRO A 121 18.43 10.26 -11.02
N ILE A 122 17.13 10.55 -11.15
CA ILE A 122 16.11 10.19 -10.15
C ILE A 122 15.99 8.66 -10.04
N TYR A 123 16.02 7.93 -11.15
CA TYR A 123 15.98 6.47 -11.15
C TYR A 123 17.12 5.89 -10.30
N GLN A 124 18.35 6.38 -10.49
CA GLN A 124 19.51 5.92 -9.71
C GLN A 124 19.39 6.28 -8.23
N THR A 125 18.89 7.48 -7.93
CA THR A 125 18.65 7.94 -6.56
C THR A 125 17.65 7.02 -5.82
N MET A 126 16.54 6.68 -6.49
CA MET A 126 15.54 5.76 -5.95
C MET A 126 16.09 4.34 -5.81
N LEU A 127 16.88 3.88 -6.78
CA LEU A 127 17.49 2.54 -6.75
C LEU A 127 18.46 2.40 -5.57
N GLU A 128 19.34 3.40 -5.32
CA GLU A 128 20.24 3.44 -4.18
C GLU A 128 19.48 3.35 -2.85
N ALA A 129 18.41 4.13 -2.70
CA ALA A 129 17.59 4.13 -1.48
C ALA A 129 16.89 2.79 -1.27
N CYS A 130 16.27 2.23 -2.31
CA CYS A 130 15.58 0.94 -2.24
C CYS A 130 16.56 -0.22 -2.00
N GLU A 131 17.77 -0.19 -2.56
CA GLU A 131 18.80 -1.18 -2.29
C GLU A 131 19.17 -1.20 -0.79
N GLU A 132 19.41 -0.02 -0.19
CA GLU A 132 19.73 0.11 1.24
C GLU A 132 18.58 -0.38 2.13
N LEU A 133 17.34 0.01 1.81
CA LEU A 133 16.15 -0.40 2.54
C LEU A 133 15.88 -1.90 2.40
N GLY A 134 16.07 -2.45 1.21
CA GLY A 134 15.91 -3.87 0.95
C GLY A 134 16.94 -4.73 1.69
N GLN A 135 18.21 -4.32 1.72
CA GLN A 135 19.24 -5.00 2.51
C GLN A 135 18.90 -4.99 4.00
N PHE A 136 18.40 -3.87 4.51
CA PHE A 136 17.95 -3.78 5.90
C PHE A 136 16.73 -4.68 6.16
N ALA A 137 15.72 -4.65 5.27
CA ALA A 137 14.55 -5.52 5.36
C ALA A 137 14.94 -7.00 5.38
N THR A 138 15.83 -7.43 4.48
CA THR A 138 16.38 -8.80 4.47
C THR A 138 17.06 -9.16 5.78
N SER A 139 17.81 -8.24 6.38
CA SER A 139 18.48 -8.48 7.68
C SER A 139 17.51 -8.72 8.83
N LEU A 140 16.28 -8.23 8.70
CA LEU A 140 15.18 -8.41 9.68
C LEU A 140 14.24 -9.57 9.32
N ASP A 141 14.46 -10.28 8.21
CA ASP A 141 13.47 -11.20 7.64
C ASP A 141 12.11 -10.49 7.48
N ALA A 142 12.15 -9.37 6.76
CA ALA A 142 11.02 -8.47 6.51
C ALA A 142 11.01 -7.97 5.07
N TYR A 143 9.96 -7.26 4.69
CA TYR A 143 9.75 -6.73 3.35
C TYR A 143 9.40 -5.25 3.39
N PHE A 144 10.08 -4.48 2.55
CA PHE A 144 9.74 -3.12 2.19
C PHE A 144 8.92 -3.19 0.90
N ALA A 145 7.60 -3.14 1.03
CA ALA A 145 6.66 -3.49 -0.03
C ALA A 145 6.15 -2.24 -0.75
N ILE A 146 6.63 -2.01 -1.96
CA ILE A 146 6.23 -0.88 -2.82
C ILE A 146 4.80 -1.08 -3.30
N GLU A 147 3.98 -0.04 -3.15
CA GLU A 147 2.60 -0.06 -3.63
C GLU A 147 2.52 0.26 -5.13
N THR A 148 1.74 -0.54 -5.86
CA THR A 148 1.47 -0.32 -7.29
C THR A 148 0.57 0.89 -7.52
N GLY A 149 0.74 1.56 -8.66
CA GLY A 149 -0.19 2.61 -9.09
C GLY A 149 0.44 3.76 -9.86
N PRO A 150 1.49 4.43 -9.37
CA PRO A 150 2.08 5.58 -10.06
C PRO A 150 2.71 5.25 -11.42
N GLU A 151 3.23 4.05 -11.57
CA GLU A 151 3.81 3.52 -12.80
C GLU A 151 3.12 2.21 -13.22
N THR A 152 3.43 1.74 -14.44
CA THR A 152 2.96 0.44 -14.90
C THR A 152 3.69 -0.71 -14.18
N SER A 153 3.02 -1.86 -14.07
CA SER A 153 3.63 -3.08 -13.52
C SER A 153 4.92 -3.49 -14.23
N GLN A 154 5.02 -3.17 -15.54
CA GLN A 154 6.24 -3.42 -16.32
C GLN A 154 7.39 -2.52 -15.87
N THR A 155 7.14 -1.24 -15.59
CA THR A 155 8.15 -0.30 -15.11
C THR A 155 8.60 -0.68 -13.70
N LEU A 156 7.66 -0.97 -12.80
CA LEU A 156 7.96 -1.44 -11.46
C LEU A 156 8.79 -2.74 -11.49
N LYS A 157 8.40 -3.71 -12.33
CA LYS A 157 9.18 -4.96 -12.45
C LYS A 157 10.61 -4.73 -12.90
N ARG A 158 10.83 -3.88 -13.91
CA ARG A 158 12.19 -3.56 -14.37
C ARG A 158 13.04 -2.95 -13.27
N PHE A 159 12.43 -2.10 -12.44
CA PHE A 159 13.11 -1.50 -11.28
C PHE A 159 13.47 -2.56 -10.24
N LEU A 160 12.53 -3.42 -9.86
CA LEU A 160 12.76 -4.50 -8.90
C LEU A 160 13.82 -5.51 -9.39
N ASP A 161 13.83 -5.83 -10.68
CA ASP A 161 14.82 -6.75 -11.28
C ASP A 161 16.27 -6.19 -11.21
N LYS A 162 16.47 -4.89 -10.93
CA LYS A 162 17.80 -4.28 -10.77
C LYS A 162 18.33 -4.37 -9.35
N LEU A 163 17.48 -4.57 -8.38
CA LEU A 163 17.88 -4.67 -6.98
C LEU A 163 18.59 -6.01 -6.72
N SER A 164 19.61 -5.95 -5.89
CA SER A 164 20.40 -7.15 -5.51
C SER A 164 19.87 -7.83 -4.23
N THR A 165 18.73 -7.36 -3.73
CA THR A 165 18.12 -7.81 -2.47
C THR A 165 16.70 -8.29 -2.69
N ASP A 166 16.28 -9.32 -1.97
CA ASP A 166 14.88 -9.80 -1.95
C ASP A 166 14.00 -9.06 -0.93
N GLY A 167 14.57 -8.11 -0.18
CA GLY A 167 13.85 -7.37 0.87
C GLY A 167 12.92 -6.28 0.34
N VAL A 168 13.07 -5.86 -0.94
CA VAL A 168 12.10 -4.98 -1.61
C VAL A 168 11.10 -5.84 -2.36
N SER A 169 9.83 -5.61 -2.08
CA SER A 169 8.72 -6.43 -2.58
C SER A 169 7.55 -5.55 -3.01
N VAL A 170 6.39 -6.12 -3.23
CA VAL A 170 5.21 -5.41 -3.75
C VAL A 170 4.01 -5.56 -2.80
N ASN A 171 3.41 -4.41 -2.47
CA ASN A 171 2.02 -4.30 -2.05
C ASN A 171 1.17 -4.03 -3.29
N PHE A 172 0.35 -4.99 -3.69
CA PHE A 172 -0.37 -4.91 -4.95
C PHE A 172 -1.74 -4.27 -4.76
N ASP A 173 -1.95 -3.06 -5.28
CA ASP A 173 -3.24 -2.39 -5.34
C ASP A 173 -3.77 -2.40 -6.79
N PRO A 174 -4.88 -3.11 -7.06
CA PRO A 174 -5.44 -3.20 -8.40
C PRO A 174 -6.14 -1.91 -8.83
N ALA A 175 -6.71 -1.16 -7.88
CA ALA A 175 -7.48 0.04 -8.18
C ALA A 175 -6.57 1.20 -8.60
N ASN A 176 -5.43 1.38 -7.93
CA ASN A 176 -4.45 2.38 -8.32
C ASN A 176 -3.99 2.19 -9.78
N MET A 177 -3.83 0.93 -10.19
CA MET A 177 -3.47 0.61 -11.58
C MET A 177 -4.56 1.02 -12.58
N VAL A 178 -5.84 0.67 -12.35
CA VAL A 178 -6.92 1.03 -13.28
C VAL A 178 -7.25 2.52 -13.25
N MET A 179 -7.14 3.16 -12.08
CA MET A 179 -7.45 4.58 -11.91
C MET A 179 -6.40 5.49 -12.53
N VAL A 180 -5.12 5.15 -12.42
CA VAL A 180 -4.02 6.08 -12.77
C VAL A 180 -3.39 5.74 -14.11
N THR A 181 -2.83 4.53 -14.24
CA THR A 181 -2.05 4.14 -15.42
C THR A 181 -2.86 3.40 -16.49
N LYS A 182 -4.09 2.97 -16.19
CA LYS A 182 -4.88 2.02 -17.01
C LYS A 182 -4.15 0.69 -17.28
N ASP A 183 -3.26 0.31 -16.38
CA ASP A 183 -2.61 -0.99 -16.47
C ASP A 183 -3.61 -2.12 -16.10
N ASP A 184 -3.37 -3.32 -16.59
CA ASP A 184 -4.22 -4.49 -16.34
C ASP A 184 -3.80 -5.18 -15.04
N PRO A 185 -4.62 -5.16 -13.96
CA PRO A 185 -4.25 -5.79 -12.69
C PRO A 185 -4.03 -7.30 -12.82
N VAL A 186 -4.76 -7.99 -13.71
CA VAL A 186 -4.65 -9.43 -13.90
C VAL A 186 -3.30 -9.79 -14.53
N ALA A 187 -2.89 -9.05 -15.54
CA ALA A 187 -1.56 -9.17 -16.14
C ALA A 187 -0.47 -8.75 -15.14
N GLY A 188 -0.70 -7.68 -14.39
CA GLY A 188 0.20 -7.17 -13.35
C GLY A 188 0.50 -8.20 -12.27
N VAL A 189 -0.52 -8.88 -11.73
CA VAL A 189 -0.34 -9.97 -10.74
C VAL A 189 0.58 -11.06 -11.29
N LYS A 190 0.36 -11.50 -12.53
CA LYS A 190 1.18 -12.56 -13.16
C LYS A 190 2.61 -12.10 -13.41
N LEU A 191 2.78 -10.83 -13.79
CA LEU A 191 4.09 -10.22 -14.05
C LEU A 191 4.92 -10.06 -12.77
N LEU A 192 4.29 -9.60 -11.69
CA LEU A 192 4.91 -9.29 -10.40
C LEU A 192 4.87 -10.46 -9.40
N ARG A 193 4.45 -11.66 -9.83
CA ARG A 193 4.16 -12.83 -8.98
C ARG A 193 5.24 -13.18 -7.95
N ASN A 194 6.51 -12.92 -8.25
CA ASN A 194 7.62 -13.25 -7.37
C ASN A 194 7.88 -12.17 -6.32
N TYR A 195 7.23 -11.02 -6.44
CA TYR A 195 7.43 -9.85 -5.58
C TYR A 195 6.24 -9.57 -4.67
N ILE A 196 5.03 -10.06 -4.99
CA ILE A 196 3.82 -9.74 -4.23
C ILE A 196 3.84 -10.43 -2.88
N VAL A 197 3.93 -9.63 -1.81
CA VAL A 197 3.88 -10.08 -0.40
C VAL A 197 2.64 -9.59 0.34
N HIS A 198 2.00 -8.55 -0.17
CA HIS A 198 0.78 -7.96 0.37
C HIS A 198 -0.11 -7.47 -0.77
N THR A 199 -1.40 -7.30 -0.51
CA THR A 199 -2.32 -6.75 -1.51
C THR A 199 -3.41 -5.93 -0.84
N HIS A 200 -3.81 -4.87 -1.54
CA HIS A 200 -5.03 -4.15 -1.23
C HIS A 200 -6.22 -4.70 -2.05
N VAL A 201 -7.40 -4.55 -1.49
CA VAL A 201 -8.68 -4.76 -2.16
C VAL A 201 -9.39 -3.43 -2.16
N LYS A 202 -9.29 -2.76 -3.28
CA LYS A 202 -9.78 -1.41 -3.57
C LYS A 202 -10.37 -1.40 -4.97
N ASP A 203 -11.36 -0.57 -5.23
CA ASP A 203 -11.98 -0.44 -6.55
C ASP A 203 -12.16 1.02 -6.94
N GLY A 204 -12.17 1.29 -8.22
CA GLY A 204 -12.34 2.63 -8.74
C GLY A 204 -12.37 2.68 -10.25
N ILE A 205 -12.56 3.88 -10.76
CA ILE A 205 -12.63 4.16 -12.20
C ILE A 205 -11.72 5.34 -12.55
N GLN A 206 -11.14 5.30 -13.73
CA GLN A 206 -10.50 6.48 -14.31
C GLN A 206 -11.57 7.29 -15.06
N LEU A 207 -11.69 8.58 -14.75
CA LEU A 207 -12.64 9.49 -15.40
C LEU A 207 -12.00 10.23 -16.57
N GLN A 208 -10.73 10.58 -16.44
CA GLN A 208 -9.93 11.15 -17.54
C GLN A 208 -8.49 10.68 -17.46
N GLN A 209 -7.87 10.58 -18.63
CA GLN A 209 -6.45 10.25 -18.69
C GLN A 209 -5.63 11.41 -18.11
N THR A 210 -4.76 11.11 -17.17
CA THR A 210 -3.93 12.08 -16.47
C THR A 210 -2.50 11.61 -16.48
N ASN A 211 -1.55 12.55 -16.49
CA ASN A 211 -0.16 12.21 -16.29
C ASN A 211 0.03 11.86 -14.80
N PRO A 212 0.53 10.68 -14.45
CA PRO A 212 0.78 10.34 -13.04
C PRO A 212 1.61 11.40 -12.28
N LYS A 213 2.50 12.12 -12.97
CA LYS A 213 3.29 13.21 -12.38
C LYS A 213 2.45 14.39 -11.90
N ASP A 214 1.27 14.60 -12.49
CA ASP A 214 0.32 15.62 -12.02
C ASP A 214 -0.36 15.21 -10.72
N VAL A 215 -0.60 13.91 -10.52
CA VAL A 215 -1.33 13.36 -9.37
C VAL A 215 -0.40 13.13 -8.17
N TYR A 216 0.71 12.42 -8.39
CA TYR A 216 1.62 12.01 -7.33
C TYR A 216 2.80 12.97 -7.12
N GLY A 217 2.95 13.97 -8.00
CA GLY A 217 4.14 14.82 -8.03
C GLY A 217 5.37 14.10 -8.58
N TYR A 218 6.31 14.87 -9.08
CA TYR A 218 7.60 14.37 -9.55
C TYR A 218 8.65 15.47 -9.39
N LEU A 219 9.78 15.13 -8.80
CA LEU A 219 10.81 16.10 -8.47
C LEU A 219 11.29 16.87 -9.72
N GLY A 220 11.19 18.19 -9.67
CA GLY A 220 11.56 19.07 -10.79
C GLY A 220 10.54 19.13 -11.92
N TYR A 221 9.39 18.47 -11.82
CA TYR A 221 8.30 18.58 -12.78
C TYR A 221 7.34 19.70 -12.39
N ASP A 222 7.00 20.52 -13.38
CA ASP A 222 5.99 21.57 -13.25
C ASP A 222 4.78 21.20 -14.13
N SER A 223 3.66 20.90 -13.51
CA SER A 223 2.40 20.60 -14.20
C SER A 223 1.75 21.83 -14.84
N GLY A 224 2.24 23.05 -14.52
CA GLY A 224 1.58 24.31 -14.85
C GLY A 224 0.30 24.59 -14.03
N THR A 225 -0.03 23.69 -13.10
CA THR A 225 -1.16 23.82 -12.15
C THR A 225 -0.62 23.80 -10.72
N SER A 226 -1.13 24.68 -9.85
CA SER A 226 -0.66 24.70 -8.47
C SER A 226 -0.98 23.38 -7.74
N HIS A 227 -0.12 22.98 -6.82
CA HIS A 227 -0.29 21.76 -6.04
C HIS A 227 -1.66 21.73 -5.33
N ASP A 228 -2.04 22.83 -4.66
CA ASP A 228 -3.34 22.94 -3.98
C ASP A 228 -4.53 22.68 -4.91
N LYS A 229 -4.43 23.14 -6.17
CA LYS A 229 -5.50 22.91 -7.16
C LYS A 229 -5.52 21.47 -7.65
N ILE A 230 -4.37 20.82 -7.80
CA ILE A 230 -4.30 19.39 -8.14
C ILE A 230 -4.90 18.57 -7.01
N GLU A 231 -4.53 18.88 -5.77
CA GLU A 231 -5.09 18.23 -4.57
C GLU A 231 -6.62 18.38 -4.50
N GLU A 232 -7.13 19.59 -4.75
CA GLU A 232 -8.57 19.84 -4.86
C GLU A 232 -9.23 19.00 -5.96
N MET A 233 -8.60 18.88 -7.14
CA MET A 233 -9.11 18.07 -8.26
C MET A 233 -9.10 16.57 -7.93
N VAL A 234 -8.09 16.08 -7.25
CA VAL A 234 -8.03 14.68 -6.76
C VAL A 234 -9.14 14.45 -5.73
N GLU A 235 -9.28 15.34 -4.74
CA GLU A 235 -10.32 15.23 -3.73
C GLU A 235 -11.75 15.31 -4.29
N ASN A 236 -11.95 16.11 -5.33
CA ASN A 236 -13.24 16.20 -6.04
C ASN A 236 -13.51 14.98 -6.93
N GLY A 237 -12.51 14.14 -7.17
CA GLY A 237 -12.63 12.99 -8.06
C GLY A 237 -12.71 13.39 -9.54
N ASP A 238 -11.98 14.43 -9.95
CA ASP A 238 -11.98 14.90 -11.35
C ASP A 238 -11.18 13.97 -12.26
N PHE A 239 -10.12 13.33 -11.76
CA PHE A 239 -9.26 12.44 -12.52
C PHE A 239 -9.70 10.99 -12.46
N PHE A 240 -10.01 10.54 -11.28
CA PHE A 240 -10.48 9.19 -10.98
C PHE A 240 -11.40 9.22 -9.77
N ARG A 241 -12.10 8.13 -9.55
CA ARG A 241 -12.98 7.99 -8.40
C ARG A 241 -12.88 6.60 -7.82
N GLU A 242 -12.61 6.54 -6.52
CA GLU A 242 -12.74 5.32 -5.76
C GLU A 242 -14.22 4.96 -5.55
N LEU A 243 -14.56 3.70 -5.75
CA LEU A 243 -15.93 3.18 -5.67
C LEU A 243 -16.00 1.98 -4.71
N PRO A 244 -17.20 1.65 -4.19
CA PRO A 244 -17.40 0.38 -3.50
C PRO A 244 -17.00 -0.81 -4.38
N LEU A 245 -16.51 -1.88 -3.76
CA LEU A 245 -16.02 -3.07 -4.48
C LEU A 245 -17.08 -3.64 -5.45
N GLY A 246 -16.65 -3.94 -6.66
CA GLY A 246 -17.49 -4.44 -7.74
C GLY A 246 -18.28 -3.36 -8.49
N GLN A 247 -18.07 -2.08 -8.20
CA GLN A 247 -18.70 -0.96 -8.90
C GLN A 247 -17.73 -0.16 -9.77
N GLY A 248 -16.42 -0.49 -9.71
CA GLY A 248 -15.38 0.12 -10.52
C GLY A 248 -14.92 -0.77 -11.67
N ASP A 249 -13.73 -0.51 -12.16
CA ASP A 249 -13.12 -1.18 -13.32
C ASP A 249 -12.28 -2.42 -12.95
N VAL A 250 -12.11 -2.72 -11.65
CA VAL A 250 -11.37 -3.92 -11.22
C VAL A 250 -12.23 -5.17 -11.42
N ASN A 251 -11.78 -6.08 -12.27
CA ASN A 251 -12.44 -7.38 -12.43
C ASN A 251 -12.00 -8.32 -11.30
N PHE A 252 -12.72 -8.30 -10.17
CA PHE A 252 -12.36 -9.08 -8.98
C PHE A 252 -12.36 -10.59 -9.20
N GLU A 253 -13.23 -11.13 -10.06
CA GLU A 253 -13.24 -12.57 -10.37
C GLU A 253 -11.91 -12.99 -11.00
N LEU A 254 -11.43 -12.24 -11.98
CA LEU A 254 -10.15 -12.51 -12.64
C LEU A 254 -8.95 -12.14 -11.76
N TYR A 255 -9.04 -11.03 -11.00
CA TYR A 255 -7.99 -10.60 -10.07
C TYR A 255 -7.74 -11.64 -8.98
N PHE A 256 -8.79 -12.08 -8.30
CA PHE A 256 -8.68 -13.12 -7.28
C PHE A 256 -8.24 -14.47 -7.85
N SER A 257 -8.67 -14.80 -9.08
CA SER A 257 -8.16 -15.98 -9.78
C SER A 257 -6.66 -15.89 -10.04
N ALA A 258 -6.17 -14.73 -10.45
CA ALA A 258 -4.74 -14.51 -10.68
C ALA A 258 -3.92 -14.60 -9.40
N LEU A 259 -4.41 -14.03 -8.28
CA LEU A 259 -3.76 -14.18 -6.96
C LEU A 259 -3.69 -15.64 -6.53
N HIS A 260 -4.77 -16.40 -6.74
CA HIS A 260 -4.79 -17.83 -6.45
C HIS A 260 -3.81 -18.61 -7.33
N GLU A 261 -3.76 -18.32 -8.65
CA GLU A 261 -2.85 -18.95 -9.61
C GLU A 261 -1.37 -18.79 -9.23
N ILE A 262 -0.99 -17.63 -8.68
CA ILE A 262 0.39 -17.39 -8.21
C ILE A 262 0.65 -17.96 -6.81
N GLY A 263 -0.35 -18.55 -6.15
CA GLY A 263 -0.22 -19.11 -4.80
C GLY A 263 -0.22 -18.07 -3.68
N TYR A 264 -0.73 -16.84 -3.91
CA TYR A 264 -0.82 -15.82 -2.87
C TYR A 264 -1.77 -16.28 -1.74
N ASN A 265 -1.26 -16.32 -0.51
CA ASN A 265 -1.98 -16.78 0.66
C ASN A 265 -2.02 -15.74 1.81
N GLY A 266 -1.56 -14.52 1.53
CA GLY A 266 -1.61 -13.39 2.46
C GLY A 266 -3.03 -12.84 2.67
N TYR A 267 -3.11 -11.68 3.30
CA TYR A 267 -4.36 -10.98 3.54
C TYR A 267 -4.89 -10.30 2.28
N LEU A 268 -6.22 -10.29 2.15
CA LEU A 268 -6.94 -9.41 1.25
C LEU A 268 -7.30 -8.17 2.06
N THR A 269 -6.45 -7.16 2.03
CA THR A 269 -6.57 -5.99 2.90
C THR A 269 -7.42 -4.92 2.23
N ILE A 270 -8.59 -4.66 2.79
CA ILE A 270 -9.50 -3.62 2.32
C ILE A 270 -8.89 -2.26 2.61
N GLU A 271 -8.75 -1.46 1.56
CA GLU A 271 -8.47 -0.04 1.64
C GLU A 271 -9.68 0.75 1.15
N ARG A 272 -10.10 1.74 1.92
CA ARG A 272 -11.25 2.58 1.58
C ARG A 272 -11.04 4.01 2.05
N GLU A 273 -10.82 4.93 1.12
CA GLU A 273 -10.49 6.34 1.38
C GLU A 273 -11.71 7.26 1.19
N VAL A 274 -12.85 6.91 1.80
CA VAL A 274 -14.06 7.74 1.72
C VAL A 274 -14.25 8.61 2.95
N ARG A 275 -14.85 9.78 2.75
CA ARG A 275 -15.17 10.71 3.84
C ARG A 275 -16.52 10.43 4.51
N SER A 276 -17.47 9.84 3.79
CA SER A 276 -18.82 9.57 4.29
C SER A 276 -19.02 8.09 4.61
N ASN A 277 -19.33 7.80 5.88
CA ASN A 277 -19.69 6.45 6.38
C ASN A 277 -18.72 5.32 6.01
N PRO A 278 -17.42 5.44 6.36
CA PRO A 278 -16.41 4.44 6.01
C PRO A 278 -16.72 3.06 6.61
N GLU A 279 -17.29 2.97 7.81
CA GLU A 279 -17.66 1.69 8.44
C GLU A 279 -18.63 0.89 7.56
N LYS A 280 -19.64 1.55 7.00
CA LYS A 280 -20.60 0.88 6.12
C LYS A 280 -19.92 0.33 4.87
N ASP A 281 -19.10 1.15 4.22
CA ASP A 281 -18.41 0.77 2.98
C ASP A 281 -17.43 -0.39 3.23
N ILE A 282 -16.69 -0.37 4.34
CA ILE A 282 -15.77 -1.46 4.72
C ILE A 282 -16.55 -2.74 5.03
N ARG A 283 -17.68 -2.64 5.73
CA ARG A 283 -18.56 -3.79 5.99
C ARG A 283 -19.11 -4.42 4.71
N GLU A 284 -19.53 -3.60 3.75
CA GLU A 284 -19.97 -4.05 2.43
C GLU A 284 -18.81 -4.69 1.64
N ALA A 285 -17.60 -4.14 1.77
CA ALA A 285 -16.40 -4.73 1.16
C ALA A 285 -16.06 -6.12 1.75
N VAL A 286 -16.16 -6.29 3.07
CA VAL A 286 -16.02 -7.62 3.71
C VAL A 286 -17.02 -8.60 3.13
N GLN A 287 -18.31 -8.20 3.05
CA GLN A 287 -19.37 -9.04 2.50
C GLN A 287 -19.12 -9.40 1.03
N PHE A 288 -18.60 -8.45 0.24
CA PHE A 288 -18.24 -8.68 -1.15
C PHE A 288 -17.14 -9.74 -1.29
N ILE A 289 -16.07 -9.65 -0.49
CA ILE A 289 -14.97 -10.63 -0.52
C ILE A 289 -15.48 -12.02 -0.08
N GLU A 290 -16.36 -12.08 0.93
CA GLU A 290 -16.92 -13.35 1.41
C GLU A 290 -17.71 -14.12 0.34
N MET A 291 -18.24 -13.44 -0.70
CA MET A 291 -18.90 -14.13 -1.84
C MET A 291 -17.94 -15.00 -2.67
N PHE A 292 -16.64 -14.79 -2.54
CA PHE A 292 -15.59 -15.55 -3.25
C PHE A 292 -14.96 -16.66 -2.38
N LYS A 293 -15.38 -16.78 -1.14
CA LYS A 293 -14.95 -17.85 -0.20
C LYS A 293 -15.95 -18.99 -0.18
#